data_fcbac4e499a6699682a410fcf88546a6
#
_entry.id   fcbac4e499a6699682a410fcf88546a6
#
_cell.length_a   1.000
_cell.length_b   1.000
_cell.length_c   1.000
_cell.angle_alpha   90.00
_cell.angle_beta   90.00
_cell.angle_gamma   90.00
#
_symmetry.space_group_name_H-M   'P 1'
#
loop_
_entity.id
_entity.type
_entity.pdbx_description
1 polymer ?
#
loop_
_entity_poly.entity_id
_entity_poly.type
_entity_poly.pdbx_seq_one_letter_code
_entity_poly.pdbx_strand_id
1 'polypeptide(L)'
;MTWKHHFDSHIKLDGSSRISKEDADRQARTAKEILRRYSSTPGQILADEVGMGKTFVALAVAASVALHDKRPVVIMVPAAVLEKWQRDLSVFVENCLGASTRKKLSYGVANNGVEFLKYLDDPEGRRKQIIFLAHGALSRNLSDAWVKLAILQRAMKHRKNASAHYKSMSRYAGDLLWMKYYAKNHTDIWEKLLNRHPEKWMNIINREYKNDEGMILHDDPVPQHIMEALDAPELKPVLDNLWEGIKCLPKRKSSKLKSRINKIRSEIQKILPKIWQLCFLRTNIHMPLLI
;
A
#
# COMPACT_ATOMS: atom_id res chain seq x y z
N MET A 1 5.87 7.72 22.98
CA MET A 1 5.08 6.50 23.31
C MET A 1 6.05 5.45 23.82
N THR A 2 5.83 4.90 25.00
CA THR A 2 6.65 3.82 25.55
C THR A 2 6.23 2.50 24.91
N TRP A 3 7.17 1.82 24.24
CA TRP A 3 6.99 0.46 23.73
C TRP A 3 6.74 -0.50 24.90
N LYS A 4 5.63 -1.24 24.89
CA LYS A 4 5.23 -2.13 26.00
C LYS A 4 4.91 -3.56 25.52
N HIS A 5 5.40 -3.95 24.38
CA HIS A 5 5.14 -5.30 23.88
C HIS A 5 6.08 -6.31 24.52
N HIS A 6 5.51 -7.42 24.94
CA HIS A 6 6.22 -8.55 25.52
C HIS A 6 6.02 -9.78 24.63
N PHE A 7 6.90 -10.76 24.77
CA PHE A 7 6.74 -12.05 24.11
C PHE A 7 5.44 -12.72 24.57
N ASP A 8 4.58 -13.09 23.61
CA ASP A 8 3.30 -13.69 23.92
C ASP A 8 3.46 -15.11 24.45
N SER A 9 2.85 -15.40 25.60
CA SER A 9 2.93 -16.70 26.28
C SER A 9 2.28 -17.86 25.52
N HIS A 10 1.42 -17.55 24.53
CA HIS A 10 0.79 -18.57 23.68
C HIS A 10 1.67 -18.99 22.51
N ILE A 11 2.85 -18.36 22.31
CA ILE A 11 3.83 -18.74 21.29
C ILE A 11 4.78 -19.77 21.86
N LYS A 12 4.79 -20.98 21.28
CA LYS A 12 5.65 -22.09 21.64
C LYS A 12 6.52 -22.47 20.46
N LEU A 13 7.81 -22.16 20.50
CA LEU A 13 8.73 -22.43 19.39
C LEU A 13 9.19 -23.89 19.34
N ASP A 14 8.92 -24.67 20.37
CA ASP A 14 9.20 -26.11 20.48
C ASP A 14 8.07 -26.99 19.90
N GLY A 15 7.06 -26.40 19.28
CA GLY A 15 5.91 -27.14 18.74
C GLY A 15 6.20 -28.02 17.52
N SER A 16 7.39 -27.92 16.93
CA SER A 16 7.81 -28.74 15.78
C SER A 16 8.87 -29.76 16.18
N SER A 17 8.68 -31.04 15.78
CA SER A 17 9.68 -32.11 15.94
C SER A 17 10.98 -31.87 15.14
N ARG A 18 11.02 -30.86 14.27
CA ARG A 18 12.17 -30.54 13.43
C ARG A 18 13.21 -29.65 14.10
N ILE A 19 12.93 -29.14 15.30
CA ILE A 19 13.83 -28.25 16.04
C ILE A 19 14.15 -28.89 17.41
N SER A 20 15.39 -28.74 17.82
CA SER A 20 15.79 -29.16 19.18
C SER A 20 15.18 -28.24 20.23
N LYS A 21 14.94 -28.75 21.43
CA LYS A 21 14.43 -27.92 22.53
C LYS A 21 15.41 -26.79 22.86
N GLU A 22 16.69 -27.02 22.80
CA GLU A 22 17.73 -26.02 23.04
C GLU A 22 17.68 -24.89 22.04
N ASP A 23 17.47 -25.19 20.75
CA ASP A 23 17.33 -24.18 19.69
C ASP A 23 16.03 -23.39 19.84
N ALA A 24 14.92 -24.06 20.17
CA ALA A 24 13.65 -23.39 20.43
C ALA A 24 13.75 -22.41 21.63
N ASP A 25 14.40 -22.83 22.72
CA ASP A 25 14.64 -21.99 23.89
C ASP A 25 15.57 -20.81 23.56
N ARG A 26 16.58 -21.02 22.72
CA ARG A 26 17.47 -19.97 22.24
C ARG A 26 16.70 -18.95 21.41
N GLN A 27 15.90 -19.40 20.45
CA GLN A 27 15.07 -18.53 19.61
C GLN A 27 14.07 -17.73 20.45
N ALA A 28 13.43 -18.36 21.43
CA ALA A 28 12.50 -17.68 22.33
C ALA A 28 13.19 -16.61 23.19
N ARG A 29 14.39 -16.89 23.70
CA ARG A 29 15.20 -15.89 24.44
C ARG A 29 15.57 -14.72 23.55
N THR A 30 16.02 -14.98 22.30
CA THR A 30 16.35 -13.92 21.34
C THR A 30 15.14 -13.05 21.04
N ALA A 31 13.97 -13.63 20.76
CA ALA A 31 12.73 -12.86 20.50
C ALA A 31 12.32 -12.00 21.71
N LYS A 32 12.40 -12.54 22.95
CA LYS A 32 12.14 -11.79 24.17
C LYS A 32 13.08 -10.60 24.34
N GLU A 33 14.37 -10.80 24.05
CA GLU A 33 15.38 -9.76 24.18
C GLU A 33 15.17 -8.65 23.12
N ILE A 34 14.82 -8.99 21.87
CA ILE A 34 14.48 -8.01 20.84
C ILE A 34 13.31 -7.14 21.30
N LEU A 35 12.21 -7.75 21.77
CA LEU A 35 11.04 -7.01 22.25
C LEU A 35 11.37 -6.13 23.44
N ARG A 36 12.19 -6.60 24.37
CA ARG A 36 12.65 -5.82 25.52
C ARG A 36 13.45 -4.58 25.07
N ARG A 37 14.35 -4.74 24.10
CA ARG A 37 15.21 -3.65 23.59
C ARG A 37 14.44 -2.59 22.83
N TYR A 38 13.33 -2.92 22.20
CA TYR A 38 12.50 -1.91 21.52
C TYR A 38 11.93 -0.84 22.46
N SER A 39 11.95 -1.05 23.78
CA SER A 39 11.58 0.01 24.74
C SER A 39 12.60 1.15 24.80
N SER A 40 13.86 0.89 24.42
CA SER A 40 14.98 1.85 24.53
C SER A 40 15.65 2.18 23.19
N THR A 41 15.50 1.32 22.18
CA THR A 41 16.14 1.49 20.87
C THR A 41 15.13 1.35 19.74
N PRO A 42 15.19 2.21 18.72
CA PRO A 42 14.19 2.21 17.62
C PRO A 42 14.33 1.02 16.66
N GLY A 43 15.41 0.26 16.73
CA GLY A 43 15.66 -0.88 15.84
C GLY A 43 16.67 -1.85 16.42
N GLN A 44 16.63 -3.10 15.94
CA GLN A 44 17.55 -4.17 16.30
C GLN A 44 18.01 -4.91 15.03
N ILE A 45 19.25 -5.34 15.01
CA ILE A 45 19.82 -6.18 13.94
C ILE A 45 20.04 -7.57 14.51
N LEU A 46 19.46 -8.59 13.86
CA LEU A 46 19.69 -9.99 14.18
C LEU A 46 20.74 -10.57 13.24
N ALA A 47 21.97 -10.66 13.73
CA ALA A 47 23.16 -11.05 12.98
C ALA A 47 23.61 -12.51 13.25
N ASP A 48 22.67 -13.42 13.50
CA ASP A 48 22.96 -14.83 13.69
C ASP A 48 23.45 -15.50 12.40
N GLU A 49 24.11 -16.65 12.51
CA GLU A 49 24.55 -17.46 11.37
C GLU A 49 23.36 -17.98 10.55
N VAL A 50 23.64 -18.39 9.31
CA VAL A 50 22.62 -19.01 8.43
C VAL A 50 22.16 -20.33 9.05
N GLY A 51 20.84 -20.59 9.00
CA GLY A 51 20.26 -21.81 9.56
C GLY A 51 19.80 -21.71 11.02
N MET A 52 20.18 -20.67 11.76
CA MET A 52 19.86 -20.50 13.19
C MET A 52 18.41 -20.13 13.49
N GLY A 53 17.51 -20.17 12.49
CA GLY A 53 16.07 -19.93 12.67
C GLY A 53 15.66 -18.46 12.77
N LYS A 54 16.45 -17.52 12.21
CA LYS A 54 16.13 -16.08 12.21
C LYS A 54 14.71 -15.75 11.78
N THR A 55 14.18 -16.45 10.79
CA THR A 55 12.81 -16.27 10.30
C THR A 55 11.79 -16.53 11.43
N PHE A 56 11.97 -17.62 12.19
CA PHE A 56 11.08 -17.96 13.30
C PHE A 56 11.18 -16.97 14.47
N VAL A 57 12.39 -16.48 14.76
CA VAL A 57 12.58 -15.39 15.73
C VAL A 57 11.81 -14.13 15.29
N ALA A 58 11.96 -13.74 14.03
CA ALA A 58 11.27 -12.58 13.47
C ALA A 58 9.73 -12.75 13.47
N LEU A 59 9.24 -13.95 13.10
CA LEU A 59 7.81 -14.25 13.16
C LEU A 59 7.27 -14.26 14.59
N ALA A 60 8.04 -14.75 15.56
CA ALA A 60 7.66 -14.73 16.98
C ALA A 60 7.57 -13.29 17.54
N VAL A 61 8.51 -12.41 17.15
CA VAL A 61 8.44 -10.99 17.48
C VAL A 61 7.22 -10.35 16.82
N ALA A 62 7.03 -10.56 15.52
CA ALA A 62 5.91 -10.01 14.76
C ALA A 62 4.55 -10.46 15.33
N ALA A 63 4.39 -11.76 15.60
CA ALA A 63 3.17 -12.32 16.17
C ALA A 63 2.90 -11.79 17.59
N SER A 64 3.94 -11.65 18.42
CA SER A 64 3.80 -11.09 19.78
C SER A 64 3.26 -9.65 19.75
N VAL A 65 3.72 -8.83 18.78
CA VAL A 65 3.21 -7.47 18.60
C VAL A 65 1.80 -7.50 18.01
N ALA A 66 1.58 -8.27 16.94
CA ALA A 66 0.33 -8.33 16.20
C ALA A 66 -0.87 -8.83 17.02
N LEU A 67 -0.64 -9.68 18.03
CA LEU A 67 -1.67 -10.19 18.92
C LEU A 67 -2.13 -9.16 19.96
N HIS A 68 -1.31 -8.15 20.26
CA HIS A 68 -1.57 -7.17 21.32
C HIS A 68 -1.80 -5.75 20.80
N ASP A 69 -1.38 -5.45 19.56
CA ASP A 69 -1.58 -4.13 18.96
C ASP A 69 -2.74 -4.17 17.94
N LYS A 70 -3.47 -3.08 17.87
CA LYS A 70 -4.51 -2.86 16.85
C LYS A 70 -3.93 -2.50 15.47
N ARG A 71 -2.66 -2.12 15.42
CA ARG A 71 -1.97 -1.72 14.21
C ARG A 71 -1.28 -2.92 13.58
N PRO A 72 -1.25 -3.02 12.24
CA PRO A 72 -0.58 -4.13 11.57
C PRO A 72 0.93 -4.08 11.76
N VAL A 73 1.53 -5.25 11.87
CA VAL A 73 2.99 -5.43 11.75
C VAL A 73 3.34 -5.62 10.29
N VAL A 74 4.31 -4.84 9.80
CA VAL A 74 4.78 -4.95 8.42
C VAL A 74 6.07 -5.76 8.37
N ILE A 75 6.07 -6.86 7.61
CA ILE A 75 7.25 -7.67 7.34
C ILE A 75 7.72 -7.36 5.91
N MET A 76 8.81 -6.64 5.81
CA MET A 76 9.36 -6.22 4.52
C MET A 76 10.49 -7.15 4.10
N VAL A 77 10.34 -7.78 2.92
CA VAL A 77 11.27 -8.77 2.41
C VAL A 77 11.61 -8.57 0.93
N PRO A 78 12.73 -9.07 0.44
CA PRO A 78 12.98 -9.13 -1.00
C PRO A 78 11.88 -9.91 -1.72
N ALA A 79 11.47 -9.46 -2.91
CA ALA A 79 10.39 -10.10 -3.68
C ALA A 79 10.64 -11.59 -3.94
N ALA A 80 11.89 -11.98 -4.17
CA ALA A 80 12.27 -13.38 -4.44
C ALA A 80 12.00 -14.35 -3.27
N VAL A 81 11.89 -13.85 -2.05
CA VAL A 81 11.65 -14.69 -0.85
C VAL A 81 10.28 -14.47 -0.23
N LEU A 82 9.43 -13.67 -0.85
CA LEU A 82 8.11 -13.31 -0.32
C LEU A 82 7.23 -14.55 -0.09
N GLU A 83 7.15 -15.46 -1.08
CA GLU A 83 6.39 -16.71 -0.96
C GLU A 83 6.95 -17.65 0.11
N LYS A 84 8.28 -17.67 0.25
CA LYS A 84 8.92 -18.46 1.31
C LYS A 84 8.48 -17.96 2.69
N TRP A 85 8.48 -16.66 2.91
CA TRP A 85 8.05 -16.08 4.18
C TRP A 85 6.57 -16.34 4.50
N GLN A 86 5.70 -16.35 3.50
CA GLN A 86 4.30 -16.74 3.67
C GLN A 86 4.15 -18.19 4.10
N ARG A 87 4.90 -19.10 3.46
CA ARG A 87 4.94 -20.53 3.85
C ARG A 87 5.50 -20.70 5.26
N ASP A 88 6.59 -20.01 5.59
CA ASP A 88 7.18 -20.05 6.92
C ASP A 88 6.21 -19.54 7.99
N LEU A 89 5.44 -18.49 7.69
CA LEU A 89 4.36 -18.00 8.59
C LEU A 89 3.27 -19.08 8.78
N SER A 90 2.83 -19.74 7.71
CA SER A 90 1.84 -20.81 7.82
C SER A 90 2.33 -21.94 8.71
N VAL A 91 3.58 -22.39 8.52
CA VAL A 91 4.22 -23.40 9.37
C VAL A 91 4.35 -22.91 10.82
N PHE A 92 4.73 -21.67 11.02
CA PHE A 92 4.82 -21.05 12.35
C PHE A 92 3.45 -21.03 13.04
N VAL A 93 2.40 -20.58 12.35
CA VAL A 93 1.04 -20.55 12.90
C VAL A 93 0.56 -21.94 13.29
N GLU A 94 0.82 -22.95 12.46
CA GLU A 94 0.41 -24.32 12.73
C GLU A 94 1.15 -24.95 13.91
N ASN A 95 2.45 -24.74 14.01
CA ASN A 95 3.26 -25.45 14.99
C ASN A 95 3.49 -24.66 16.28
N CYS A 96 3.51 -23.32 16.20
CA CYS A 96 3.92 -22.48 17.32
C CYS A 96 2.75 -21.78 18.03
N LEU A 97 1.53 -21.78 17.45
CA LEU A 97 0.38 -21.11 18.03
C LEU A 97 -0.73 -22.10 18.43
N GLY A 98 -1.35 -21.86 19.58
CA GLY A 98 -2.55 -22.58 20.00
C GLY A 98 -3.76 -22.28 19.13
N ALA A 99 -4.73 -23.19 19.04
CA ALA A 99 -5.90 -23.10 18.16
C ALA A 99 -6.71 -21.80 18.30
N SER A 100 -6.86 -21.26 19.51
CA SER A 100 -7.55 -19.99 19.78
C SER A 100 -6.78 -18.78 19.27
N THR A 101 -5.45 -18.82 19.34
CA THR A 101 -4.55 -17.74 18.93
C THR A 101 -4.40 -17.72 17.40
N ARG A 102 -4.38 -18.89 16.73
CA ARG A 102 -4.36 -19.01 15.27
C ARG A 102 -5.49 -18.22 14.60
N LYS A 103 -6.70 -18.31 15.16
CA LYS A 103 -7.89 -17.61 14.63
C LYS A 103 -7.80 -16.08 14.71
N LYS A 104 -6.93 -15.57 15.60
CA LYS A 104 -6.75 -14.12 15.81
C LYS A 104 -5.69 -13.52 14.89
N LEU A 105 -4.81 -14.34 14.30
CA LEU A 105 -3.71 -13.87 13.47
C LEU A 105 -4.06 -14.02 11.99
N SER A 106 -4.36 -12.93 11.32
CA SER A 106 -4.56 -12.89 9.88
C SER A 106 -3.43 -12.13 9.19
N TYR A 107 -3.11 -12.50 7.95
CA TYR A 107 -2.09 -11.79 7.19
C TYR A 107 -2.58 -11.40 5.80
N GLY A 108 -1.92 -10.42 5.21
CA GLY A 108 -2.09 -9.98 3.84
C GLY A 108 -0.74 -9.85 3.13
N VAL A 109 -0.77 -9.80 1.82
CA VAL A 109 0.41 -9.61 0.98
C VAL A 109 0.16 -8.42 0.08
N ALA A 110 1.02 -7.41 0.17
CA ALA A 110 0.97 -6.24 -0.68
C ALA A 110 2.10 -6.30 -1.72
N ASN A 111 1.74 -6.41 -2.99
CA ASN A 111 2.69 -6.47 -4.10
C ASN A 111 3.16 -5.09 -4.54
N ASN A 112 2.42 -4.05 -4.15
CA ASN A 112 2.71 -2.65 -4.47
C ASN A 112 2.22 -1.72 -3.36
N GLY A 113 2.63 -0.45 -3.44
CA GLY A 113 2.31 0.54 -2.42
C GLY A 113 0.81 0.86 -2.30
N VAL A 114 0.05 0.76 -3.38
CA VAL A 114 -1.41 1.02 -3.35
C VAL A 114 -2.13 -0.08 -2.58
N GLU A 115 -1.80 -1.36 -2.86
CA GLU A 115 -2.33 -2.50 -2.09
C GLU A 115 -1.98 -2.39 -0.61
N PHE A 116 -0.75 -1.98 -0.30
CA PHE A 116 -0.32 -1.75 1.08
C PHE A 116 -1.19 -0.70 1.78
N LEU A 117 -1.42 0.45 1.13
CA LEU A 117 -2.28 1.50 1.69
C LEU A 117 -3.74 1.04 1.85
N LYS A 118 -4.26 0.22 0.95
CA LYS A 118 -5.61 -0.38 1.09
C LYS A 118 -5.73 -1.24 2.35
N TYR A 119 -4.71 -2.07 2.66
CA TYR A 119 -4.70 -2.82 3.91
C TYR A 119 -4.71 -1.93 5.16
N LEU A 120 -4.09 -0.74 5.09
CA LEU A 120 -4.11 0.21 6.19
C LEU A 120 -5.47 0.90 6.35
N ASP A 121 -6.20 1.08 5.25
CA ASP A 121 -7.54 1.66 5.21
C ASP A 121 -8.63 0.66 5.67
N ASP A 122 -8.33 -0.63 5.76
CA ASP A 122 -9.28 -1.64 6.19
C ASP A 122 -9.86 -1.34 7.58
N PRO A 123 -11.17 -1.42 7.76
CA PRO A 123 -11.81 -1.26 9.04
C PRO A 123 -11.34 -2.35 10.03
N GLU A 124 -11.39 -2.05 11.33
CA GLU A 124 -10.82 -2.88 12.40
C GLU A 124 -11.17 -4.37 12.28
N GLY A 125 -12.43 -4.69 11.89
CA GLY A 125 -12.90 -6.09 11.75
C GLY A 125 -12.33 -6.86 10.55
N ARG A 126 -11.77 -6.18 9.55
CA ARG A 126 -11.14 -6.79 8.35
C ARG A 126 -9.63 -6.61 8.31
N ARG A 127 -9.09 -5.81 9.23
CA ARG A 127 -7.68 -5.44 9.26
C ARG A 127 -6.79 -6.66 9.42
N LYS A 128 -5.75 -6.73 8.59
CA LYS A 128 -4.72 -7.75 8.72
C LYS A 128 -3.74 -7.38 9.83
N GLN A 129 -3.41 -8.35 10.69
CA GLN A 129 -2.45 -8.14 11.78
C GLN A 129 -1.00 -8.16 11.27
N ILE A 130 -0.73 -8.93 10.23
CA ILE A 130 0.59 -8.97 9.58
C ILE A 130 0.42 -8.64 8.09
N ILE A 131 1.25 -7.74 7.58
CA ILE A 131 1.30 -7.40 6.15
C ILE A 131 2.69 -7.70 5.62
N PHE A 132 2.78 -8.63 4.68
CA PHE A 132 4.00 -8.85 3.91
C PHE A 132 4.10 -7.82 2.79
N LEU A 133 5.29 -7.24 2.65
CA LEU A 133 5.55 -6.19 1.67
C LEU A 133 6.90 -6.45 0.98
N ALA A 134 6.91 -6.49 -0.34
CA ALA A 134 8.16 -6.57 -1.07
C ALA A 134 8.93 -5.24 -0.97
N HIS A 135 10.26 -5.27 -0.76
CA HIS A 135 11.12 -4.06 -0.70
C HIS A 135 10.87 -3.11 -1.88
N GLY A 136 10.75 -3.64 -3.08
CA GLY A 136 10.49 -2.84 -4.28
C GLY A 136 9.10 -2.24 -4.38
N ALA A 137 8.15 -2.66 -3.54
CA ALA A 137 6.78 -2.14 -3.57
C ALA A 137 6.71 -0.67 -3.15
N LEU A 138 7.60 -0.24 -2.24
CA LEU A 138 7.65 1.13 -1.76
C LEU A 138 8.46 2.06 -2.66
N SER A 139 9.48 1.55 -3.33
CA SER A 139 10.39 2.34 -4.18
C SER A 139 9.92 2.44 -5.64
N ARG A 140 9.12 1.48 -6.09
CA ARG A 140 8.54 1.48 -7.43
C ARG A 140 7.27 2.30 -7.41
N ASN A 141 7.40 3.50 -7.95
CA ASN A 141 6.33 4.41 -8.37
C ASN A 141 4.91 3.89 -8.07
N LEU A 142 4.14 4.70 -7.37
CA LEU A 142 2.67 4.61 -7.39
C LEU A 142 2.20 4.77 -8.86
N SER A 143 2.58 3.83 -9.72
CA SER A 143 2.28 3.89 -11.15
C SER A 143 0.85 3.47 -11.47
N ASP A 144 0.06 3.25 -10.44
CA ASP A 144 -1.35 2.91 -10.53
C ASP A 144 -2.13 3.99 -11.29
N ALA A 145 -2.95 3.56 -12.22
CA ALA A 145 -3.69 4.45 -13.09
C ALA A 145 -4.79 5.22 -12.35
N TRP A 146 -5.41 4.61 -11.35
CA TRP A 146 -6.44 5.25 -10.53
C TRP A 146 -5.85 6.36 -9.66
N VAL A 147 -4.66 6.14 -9.10
CA VAL A 147 -3.93 7.18 -8.37
C VAL A 147 -3.60 8.37 -9.27
N LYS A 148 -3.13 8.10 -10.50
CA LYS A 148 -2.88 9.18 -11.48
C LYS A 148 -4.14 9.92 -11.87
N LEU A 149 -5.25 9.21 -12.03
CA LEU A 149 -6.55 9.83 -12.31
C LEU A 149 -7.00 10.71 -11.13
N ALA A 150 -6.80 10.26 -9.89
CA ALA A 150 -7.11 11.05 -8.69
C ALA A 150 -6.25 12.32 -8.60
N ILE A 151 -4.97 12.26 -8.95
CA ILE A 151 -4.08 13.43 -9.05
C ILE A 151 -4.62 14.42 -10.09
N LEU A 152 -5.03 13.95 -11.27
CA LEU A 152 -5.61 14.80 -12.31
C LEU A 152 -6.93 15.43 -11.84
N GLN A 153 -7.82 14.63 -11.28
CA GLN A 153 -9.09 15.11 -10.71
C GLN A 153 -8.84 16.18 -9.65
N ARG A 154 -7.88 15.96 -8.75
CA ARG A 154 -7.56 16.91 -7.69
C ARG A 154 -6.97 18.21 -8.22
N ALA A 155 -6.09 18.15 -9.22
CA ALA A 155 -5.54 19.33 -9.89
C ALA A 155 -6.61 20.19 -10.57
N MET A 156 -7.70 19.57 -11.05
CA MET A 156 -8.80 20.25 -11.73
C MET A 156 -9.91 20.72 -10.79
N LYS A 157 -10.01 20.16 -9.58
CA LYS A 157 -11.07 20.44 -8.61
C LYS A 157 -11.05 21.90 -8.19
N HIS A 158 -12.23 22.55 -8.16
CA HIS A 158 -12.43 23.95 -7.78
C HIS A 158 -11.71 25.00 -8.64
N ARG A 159 -11.29 24.63 -9.86
CA ARG A 159 -10.68 25.59 -10.80
C ARG A 159 -11.74 26.30 -11.64
N LYS A 160 -11.54 27.59 -11.89
CA LYS A 160 -12.35 28.33 -12.85
C LYS A 160 -12.25 27.66 -14.23
N ASN A 161 -13.38 27.45 -14.89
CA ASN A 161 -13.49 26.84 -16.21
C ASN A 161 -12.96 25.38 -16.30
N ALA A 162 -12.86 24.65 -15.20
CA ALA A 162 -12.42 23.26 -15.22
C ALA A 162 -13.29 22.38 -16.13
N SER A 163 -14.61 22.63 -16.17
CA SER A 163 -15.57 21.90 -17.01
C SER A 163 -15.20 21.90 -18.49
N ALA A 164 -14.67 23.00 -19.01
CA ALA A 164 -14.23 23.09 -20.40
C ALA A 164 -13.03 22.17 -20.72
N HIS A 165 -12.29 21.77 -19.69
CA HIS A 165 -11.11 20.92 -19.82
C HIS A 165 -11.39 19.44 -19.56
N TYR A 166 -12.49 19.06 -18.87
CA TYR A 166 -12.84 17.65 -18.65
C TYR A 166 -12.94 16.87 -19.98
N LYS A 167 -13.65 17.44 -20.94
CA LYS A 167 -13.82 16.83 -22.27
C LYS A 167 -12.48 16.65 -23.04
N SER A 168 -11.55 17.59 -22.88
CA SER A 168 -10.22 17.48 -23.46
C SER A 168 -9.39 16.43 -22.73
N MET A 169 -9.44 16.40 -21.41
CA MET A 169 -8.77 15.38 -20.58
C MET A 169 -9.27 13.99 -20.88
N SER A 170 -10.59 13.78 -21.00
CA SER A 170 -11.18 12.48 -21.31
C SER A 170 -10.64 11.87 -22.61
N ARG A 171 -10.45 12.68 -23.65
CA ARG A 171 -9.89 12.22 -24.92
C ARG A 171 -8.46 11.69 -24.81
N TYR A 172 -7.69 12.22 -23.87
CA TYR A 172 -6.28 11.89 -23.69
C TYR A 172 -6.01 11.04 -22.45
N ALA A 173 -7.06 10.69 -21.69
CA ALA A 173 -6.93 9.93 -20.46
C ALA A 173 -6.20 8.60 -20.68
N GLY A 174 -6.52 7.88 -21.74
CA GLY A 174 -5.84 6.64 -22.06
C GLY A 174 -4.35 6.81 -22.31
N ASP A 175 -3.96 7.86 -23.03
CA ASP A 175 -2.56 8.18 -23.26
C ASP A 175 -1.87 8.66 -21.98
N LEU A 176 -2.56 9.49 -21.18
CA LEU A 176 -2.00 10.02 -19.94
C LEU A 176 -1.81 8.97 -18.88
N LEU A 177 -2.76 8.03 -18.75
CA LEU A 177 -2.80 7.02 -17.70
C LEU A 177 -2.15 5.69 -18.11
N TRP A 178 -1.69 5.57 -19.36
CA TRP A 178 -1.19 4.32 -19.98
C TRP A 178 -2.22 3.17 -19.98
N MET A 179 -3.50 3.49 -19.94
CA MET A 179 -4.60 2.53 -19.99
C MET A 179 -5.13 2.37 -21.41
N LYS A 180 -4.43 1.60 -22.23
CA LYS A 180 -4.81 1.41 -23.66
C LYS A 180 -6.18 0.76 -23.86
N TYR A 181 -6.57 -0.13 -22.99
CA TYR A 181 -7.82 -0.89 -23.10
C TYR A 181 -9.06 0.00 -22.87
N TYR A 182 -9.05 0.80 -21.81
CA TYR A 182 -10.16 1.70 -21.45
C TYR A 182 -10.30 2.90 -22.40
N ALA A 183 -9.24 3.24 -23.13
CA ALA A 183 -9.16 4.51 -23.84
C ALA A 183 -9.94 4.57 -25.14
N LYS A 184 -10.11 3.43 -25.83
CA LYS A 184 -10.64 3.46 -27.19
C LYS A 184 -12.17 3.54 -27.28
N ASN A 185 -12.88 2.96 -26.32
CA ASN A 185 -14.32 2.74 -26.45
C ASN A 185 -15.18 3.52 -25.44
N HIS A 186 -14.58 4.24 -24.46
CA HIS A 186 -15.32 4.76 -23.31
C HIS A 186 -14.87 6.15 -22.88
N THR A 187 -14.73 7.10 -23.81
CA THR A 187 -14.35 8.49 -23.49
C THR A 187 -15.27 9.15 -22.48
N ASP A 188 -16.53 8.74 -22.46
CA ASP A 188 -17.56 9.32 -21.58
C ASP A 188 -17.36 8.95 -20.11
N ILE A 189 -16.79 7.78 -19.82
CA ILE A 189 -16.55 7.36 -18.45
C ILE A 189 -15.51 8.25 -17.77
N TRP A 190 -14.45 8.64 -18.48
CA TRP A 190 -13.41 9.51 -17.93
C TRP A 190 -13.95 10.89 -17.55
N GLU A 191 -14.85 11.45 -18.34
CA GLU A 191 -15.49 12.71 -18.02
C GLU A 191 -16.34 12.58 -16.75
N LYS A 192 -17.12 11.50 -16.63
CA LYS A 192 -17.92 11.19 -15.44
C LYS A 192 -17.04 11.03 -14.19
N LEU A 193 -15.91 10.31 -14.29
CA LEU A 193 -14.99 10.09 -13.18
C LEU A 193 -14.29 11.37 -12.75
N LEU A 194 -13.76 12.16 -13.69
CA LEU A 194 -13.10 13.44 -13.39
C LEU A 194 -14.01 14.46 -12.71
N ASN A 195 -15.32 14.42 -13.02
CA ASN A 195 -16.34 15.29 -12.42
C ASN A 195 -16.79 14.85 -11.02
N ARG A 196 -16.39 13.66 -10.55
CA ARG A 196 -16.85 13.08 -9.29
C ARG A 196 -15.68 12.78 -8.37
N HIS A 197 -15.96 12.78 -7.06
CA HIS A 197 -14.98 12.38 -6.06
C HIS A 197 -14.60 10.90 -6.22
N PRO A 198 -13.32 10.51 -6.04
CA PRO A 198 -12.86 9.13 -6.19
C PRO A 198 -13.64 8.08 -5.41
N GLU A 199 -14.17 8.38 -4.24
CA GLU A 199 -15.06 7.49 -3.44
C GLU A 199 -16.33 7.05 -4.20
N LYS A 200 -16.72 7.76 -5.25
CA LYS A 200 -17.88 7.41 -6.08
C LYS A 200 -17.50 6.63 -7.33
N TRP A 201 -16.21 6.46 -7.60
CA TRP A 201 -15.75 5.85 -8.86
C TRP A 201 -16.12 4.39 -8.98
N MET A 202 -15.97 3.60 -7.91
CA MET A 202 -16.39 2.20 -7.88
C MET A 202 -17.87 2.06 -8.29
N ASN A 203 -18.75 2.85 -7.69
CA ASN A 203 -20.18 2.81 -7.99
C ASN A 203 -20.50 3.23 -9.44
N ILE A 204 -19.77 4.21 -9.98
CA ILE A 204 -19.94 4.66 -11.36
C ILE A 204 -19.50 3.56 -12.32
N ILE A 205 -18.35 2.97 -12.10
CA ILE A 205 -17.78 1.91 -12.96
C ILE A 205 -18.68 0.68 -12.93
N ASN A 206 -19.02 0.20 -11.74
CA ASN A 206 -19.85 -1.00 -11.59
C ASN A 206 -21.26 -0.83 -12.19
N ARG A 207 -21.79 0.38 -12.21
CA ARG A 207 -23.06 0.67 -12.88
C ARG A 207 -22.94 0.68 -14.40
N GLU A 208 -21.87 1.27 -14.94
CA GLU A 208 -21.66 1.37 -16.39
C GLU A 208 -21.25 0.03 -17.03
N TYR A 209 -20.57 -0.82 -16.27
CA TYR A 209 -20.00 -2.09 -16.74
C TYR A 209 -20.61 -3.33 -16.06
N LYS A 210 -21.92 -3.29 -15.75
CA LYS A 210 -22.65 -4.39 -15.06
C LYS A 210 -22.44 -5.79 -15.68
N ASN A 211 -22.23 -5.87 -16.98
CA ASN A 211 -22.13 -7.10 -17.74
C ASN A 211 -20.68 -7.47 -18.10
N ASP A 212 -19.68 -6.73 -17.61
CA ASP A 212 -18.28 -6.99 -17.89
C ASP A 212 -17.54 -7.27 -16.57
N GLU A 213 -17.48 -8.55 -16.20
CA GLU A 213 -16.87 -9.01 -14.93
C GLU A 213 -15.40 -8.54 -14.79
N GLY A 214 -14.68 -8.40 -15.90
CA GLY A 214 -13.31 -7.91 -15.91
C GLY A 214 -13.17 -6.44 -15.55
N MET A 215 -14.26 -5.68 -15.52
CA MET A 215 -14.31 -4.25 -15.24
C MET A 215 -14.90 -3.92 -13.87
N ILE A 216 -15.50 -4.89 -13.20
CA ILE A 216 -16.10 -4.68 -11.88
C ILE A 216 -15.01 -4.46 -10.84
N LEU A 217 -15.16 -3.37 -10.08
CA LEU A 217 -14.30 -3.08 -8.95
C LEU A 217 -14.93 -3.64 -7.66
N HIS A 218 -14.15 -4.39 -6.89
CA HIS A 218 -14.59 -4.95 -5.61
C HIS A 218 -14.27 -4.04 -4.42
N ASP A 219 -13.30 -3.13 -4.60
CA ASP A 219 -12.86 -2.16 -3.60
C ASP A 219 -12.70 -0.79 -4.22
N ASP A 220 -12.67 0.25 -3.39
CA ASP A 220 -12.36 1.61 -3.84
C ASP A 220 -11.00 1.62 -4.54
N PRO A 221 -10.93 2.18 -5.77
CA PRO A 221 -9.71 2.12 -6.56
C PRO A 221 -8.58 2.98 -5.99
N VAL A 222 -8.89 4.00 -5.19
CA VAL A 222 -7.92 4.92 -4.59
C VAL A 222 -7.99 4.83 -3.07
N PRO A 223 -6.90 4.44 -2.39
CA PRO A 223 -6.83 4.42 -0.93
C PRO A 223 -7.15 5.78 -0.29
N GLN A 224 -7.81 5.76 0.87
CA GLN A 224 -8.17 6.97 1.64
C GLN A 224 -6.92 7.77 2.02
N HIS A 225 -5.83 7.12 2.41
CA HIS A 225 -4.56 7.78 2.71
C HIS A 225 -4.02 8.62 1.54
N ILE A 226 -4.22 8.16 0.29
CA ILE A 226 -3.84 8.94 -0.90
C ILE A 226 -4.75 10.15 -1.07
N MET A 227 -6.04 10.00 -0.82
CA MET A 227 -6.99 11.11 -0.91
C MET A 227 -6.66 12.20 0.11
N GLU A 228 -6.37 11.82 1.34
CA GLU A 228 -5.95 12.74 2.40
C GLU A 228 -4.62 13.43 2.08
N ALA A 229 -3.66 12.69 1.50
CA ALA A 229 -2.40 13.26 1.05
C ALA A 229 -2.62 14.29 -0.09
N LEU A 230 -3.52 14.01 -1.04
CA LEU A 230 -3.86 14.92 -2.12
C LEU A 230 -4.50 16.23 -1.62
N ASP A 231 -5.15 16.22 -0.46
CA ASP A 231 -5.72 17.39 0.19
C ASP A 231 -4.71 18.19 1.03
N ALA A 232 -3.48 17.71 1.14
CA ALA A 232 -2.44 18.35 1.92
C ALA A 232 -1.99 19.68 1.29
N PRO A 233 -1.82 20.76 2.10
CA PRO A 233 -1.40 22.07 1.61
C PRO A 233 -0.05 22.01 0.85
N GLU A 234 0.84 21.11 1.22
CA GLU A 234 2.17 20.93 0.64
C GLU A 234 2.12 20.50 -0.83
N LEU A 235 1.02 19.86 -1.26
CA LEU A 235 0.85 19.45 -2.65
C LEU A 235 0.24 20.55 -3.53
N LYS A 236 -0.33 21.60 -2.95
CA LYS A 236 -0.99 22.66 -3.69
C LYS A 236 -0.12 23.26 -4.81
N PRO A 237 1.15 23.67 -4.57
CA PRO A 237 1.97 24.28 -5.63
C PRO A 237 2.22 23.33 -6.82
N VAL A 238 2.42 22.03 -6.55
CA VAL A 238 2.66 21.05 -7.63
C VAL A 238 1.38 20.68 -8.38
N LEU A 239 0.22 20.69 -7.71
CA LEU A 239 -1.08 20.55 -8.35
C LEU A 239 -1.43 21.79 -9.18
N ASP A 240 -1.02 22.98 -8.77
CA ASP A 240 -1.17 24.21 -9.54
C ASP A 240 -0.34 24.15 -10.84
N ASN A 241 0.90 23.68 -10.77
CA ASN A 241 1.75 23.47 -11.95
C ASN A 241 1.16 22.42 -12.91
N LEU A 242 0.60 21.35 -12.36
CA LEU A 242 -0.09 20.33 -13.15
C LEU A 242 -1.30 20.92 -13.86
N TRP A 243 -2.10 21.75 -13.17
CA TRP A 243 -3.24 22.43 -13.76
C TRP A 243 -2.84 23.34 -14.93
N GLU A 244 -1.75 24.10 -14.81
CA GLU A 244 -1.22 24.91 -15.93
C GLU A 244 -0.88 24.04 -17.16
N GLY A 245 -0.32 22.86 -16.92
CA GLY A 245 -0.08 21.88 -18.00
C GLY A 245 -1.37 21.39 -18.65
N ILE A 246 -2.40 21.09 -17.86
CA ILE A 246 -3.71 20.62 -18.32
C ILE A 246 -4.40 21.68 -19.20
N LYS A 247 -4.38 22.93 -18.80
CA LYS A 247 -4.96 24.06 -19.59
C LYS A 247 -4.36 24.16 -20.99
N CYS A 248 -3.10 23.75 -21.14
CA CYS A 248 -2.41 23.77 -22.43
C CYS A 248 -2.76 22.60 -23.37
N LEU A 249 -3.59 21.63 -22.93
CA LEU A 249 -3.98 20.53 -23.80
C LEU A 249 -4.83 21.02 -24.97
N PRO A 250 -4.52 20.59 -26.19
CA PRO A 250 -5.25 21.03 -27.38
C PRO A 250 -6.65 20.40 -27.42
N LYS A 251 -7.64 21.16 -27.89
CA LYS A 251 -9.00 20.64 -28.15
C LYS A 251 -9.05 19.66 -29.31
N ARG A 252 -8.07 19.65 -30.20
CA ARG A 252 -7.92 18.76 -31.37
C ARG A 252 -6.49 18.24 -31.43
N LYS A 253 -6.28 17.09 -32.10
CA LYS A 253 -4.94 16.54 -32.29
C LYS A 253 -4.04 17.57 -33.00
N SER A 254 -2.85 17.78 -32.46
CA SER A 254 -1.84 18.71 -33.02
C SER A 254 -0.46 18.08 -32.92
N SER A 255 0.51 18.54 -33.72
CA SER A 255 1.89 18.10 -33.67
C SER A 255 2.55 18.25 -32.29
N LYS A 256 2.11 19.22 -31.48
CA LYS A 256 2.60 19.49 -30.14
C LYS A 256 1.94 18.63 -29.04
N LEU A 257 0.96 17.76 -29.39
CA LEU A 257 0.21 16.98 -28.40
C LEU A 257 1.12 16.05 -27.59
N LYS A 258 2.00 15.30 -28.27
CA LYS A 258 2.92 14.35 -27.60
C LYS A 258 3.80 15.03 -26.56
N SER A 259 4.36 16.18 -26.89
CA SER A 259 5.18 16.97 -25.96
C SER A 259 4.38 17.42 -24.72
N ARG A 260 3.14 17.88 -24.92
CA ARG A 260 2.26 18.32 -23.83
C ARG A 260 1.82 17.17 -22.92
N ILE A 261 1.48 16.02 -23.50
CA ILE A 261 1.19 14.80 -22.72
C ILE A 261 2.40 14.39 -21.89
N ASN A 262 3.60 14.39 -22.47
CA ASN A 262 4.83 14.05 -21.75
C ASN A 262 5.12 15.02 -20.61
N LYS A 263 4.84 16.32 -20.79
CA LYS A 263 4.96 17.32 -19.73
C LYS A 263 4.02 16.99 -18.55
N ILE A 264 2.74 16.72 -18.83
CA ILE A 264 1.76 16.34 -17.79
C ILE A 264 2.20 15.06 -17.08
N ARG A 265 2.65 14.05 -17.82
CA ARG A 265 3.17 12.81 -17.23
C ARG A 265 4.36 13.08 -16.30
N SER A 266 5.29 13.94 -16.70
CA SER A 266 6.42 14.35 -15.87
C SER A 266 5.97 15.04 -14.59
N GLU A 267 4.97 15.92 -14.63
CA GLU A 267 4.43 16.55 -13.42
C GLU A 267 3.76 15.53 -12.50
N ILE A 268 2.98 14.60 -13.02
CA ILE A 268 2.40 13.49 -12.22
C ILE A 268 3.51 12.68 -11.53
N GLN A 269 4.60 12.35 -12.25
CA GLN A 269 5.72 11.60 -11.69
C GLN A 269 6.43 12.33 -10.55
N LYS A 270 6.45 13.66 -10.54
CA LYS A 270 6.98 14.48 -9.44
C LYS A 270 6.08 14.51 -8.21
N ILE A 271 4.76 14.33 -8.42
CA ILE A 271 3.76 14.34 -7.36
C ILE A 271 3.75 13.01 -6.59
N LEU A 272 3.88 11.89 -7.28
CA LEU A 272 3.77 10.55 -6.69
C LEU A 272 4.69 10.30 -5.47
N PRO A 273 6.00 10.65 -5.49
CA PRO A 273 6.87 10.49 -4.32
C PRO A 273 6.43 11.34 -3.13
N LYS A 274 5.91 12.55 -3.38
CA LYS A 274 5.43 13.44 -2.33
C LYS A 274 4.16 12.91 -1.66
N ILE A 275 3.21 12.37 -2.45
CA ILE A 275 2.03 11.69 -1.92
C ILE A 275 2.47 10.54 -1.01
N TRP A 276 3.41 9.72 -1.50
CA TRP A 276 3.93 8.59 -0.75
C TRP A 276 4.52 9.01 0.59
N GLN A 277 5.38 10.02 0.58
CA GLN A 277 5.96 10.59 1.80
C GLN A 277 4.88 11.07 2.79
N LEU A 278 3.85 11.76 2.29
CA LEU A 278 2.75 12.25 3.13
C LEU A 278 1.89 11.12 3.69
N CYS A 279 1.61 10.07 2.91
CA CYS A 279 0.94 8.88 3.40
C CYS A 279 1.72 8.25 4.57
N PHE A 280 3.03 8.10 4.44
CA PHE A 280 3.88 7.55 5.50
C PHE A 280 3.93 8.39 6.77
N LEU A 281 4.05 9.70 6.63
CA LEU A 281 4.10 10.61 7.79
C LEU A 281 2.78 10.62 8.58
N ARG A 282 1.67 10.35 7.91
CA ARG A 282 0.32 10.34 8.53
C ARG A 282 -0.08 8.98 9.07
N THR A 283 0.45 7.90 8.51
CA THR A 283 0.28 6.59 9.10
C THR A 283 1.15 6.53 10.35
N ASN A 284 0.53 6.56 11.53
CA ASN A 284 1.20 6.27 12.82
C ASN A 284 1.63 4.79 12.88
N ILE A 285 2.24 4.29 11.82
CA ILE A 285 2.78 2.94 11.79
C ILE A 285 4.10 2.98 12.54
N HIS A 286 4.11 2.46 13.75
CA HIS A 286 5.35 1.99 14.33
C HIS A 286 5.75 0.73 13.56
N MET A 287 6.58 0.92 12.54
CA MET A 287 7.26 -0.21 11.91
C MET A 287 8.42 -0.62 12.81
N PRO A 288 8.35 -1.74 13.53
CA PRO A 288 9.56 -2.47 13.80
C PRO A 288 10.04 -2.98 12.43
N LEU A 289 11.06 -2.33 11.89
CA LEU A 289 11.75 -2.81 10.70
C LEU A 289 12.42 -4.12 11.11
N LEU A 290 11.79 -5.24 10.80
CA LEU A 290 12.40 -6.55 10.89
C LEU A 290 13.12 -6.78 9.56
N ILE A 291 14.42 -6.62 9.57
CA ILE A 291 15.32 -7.01 8.48
C ILE A 291 15.87 -8.39 8.76
#